data_5b9eac8d51bc99dc604a18a6ef7df89b
#
_entry.id   5b9eac8d51bc99dc604a18a6ef7df89b
#
_cell.length_a   1.000
_cell.length_b   1.000
_cell.length_c   1.000
_cell.angle_alpha   90.00
_cell.angle_beta   90.00
_cell.angle_gamma   90.00
#
_symmetry.space_group_name_H-M   'P 1'
#
loop_
_entity.id
_entity.type
_entity.pdbx_description
1 polymer ?
#
loop_
_entity_poly.entity_id
_entity_poly.type
_entity_poly.pdbx_seq_one_letter_code
_entity_poly.pdbx_strand_id
1 'polypeptide(L)'
;DNALKLLDNYNYEFDLIFMDINLPKTNGMVASETIRKIDPLVMIIFVTSLAQYAIKGYEVNAFDFILKPITYYSFVLKLTRALPILKQKNNKTIVISSNSTIKTIEISTIKYIEVFDHKIIFHTTKGKYENFDTLNKYNDLLKNDNFILCNRSCLVNLKYVTEIDNQNVYIDDISLVLSRPRKNDFIHSFNEYLAKGGIL
;
A
#
# COMPACT_ATOMS: atom_id res chain seq x y z
N ASP A 1 1.31 21.28 -15.52
CA ASP A 1 1.46 20.09 -16.31
C ASP A 1 2.86 19.99 -16.87
N ASN A 2 3.79 19.59 -16.04
CA ASN A 2 5.19 19.54 -16.38
C ASN A 2 5.84 18.38 -15.64
N ALA A 3 6.47 17.45 -16.34
CA ALA A 3 7.23 16.37 -15.73
C ALA A 3 8.28 16.88 -14.73
N LEU A 4 8.80 18.10 -14.93
CA LEU A 4 9.68 18.76 -13.97
C LEU A 4 9.01 18.99 -12.61
N LYS A 5 7.73 19.41 -12.57
CA LYS A 5 6.99 19.56 -11.30
C LYS A 5 6.77 18.22 -10.58
N LEU A 6 6.60 17.14 -11.34
CA LEU A 6 6.53 15.81 -10.77
C LEU A 6 7.89 15.44 -10.11
N LEU A 7 9.00 15.76 -10.78
CA LEU A 7 10.33 15.46 -10.27
C LEU A 7 10.71 16.29 -9.04
N ASP A 8 10.32 17.57 -9.01
CA ASP A 8 10.62 18.49 -7.90
C ASP A 8 9.96 18.07 -6.58
N ASN A 9 8.79 17.39 -6.66
CA ASN A 9 7.99 17.00 -5.49
C ASN A 9 7.79 15.47 -5.38
N TYR A 10 8.55 14.67 -6.11
CA TYR A 10 8.41 13.22 -6.12
C TYR A 10 8.75 12.62 -4.74
N ASN A 11 7.77 11.98 -4.11
CA ASN A 11 7.89 11.44 -2.75
C ASN A 11 7.43 9.96 -2.66
N TYR A 12 7.77 9.13 -3.64
CA TYR A 12 7.44 7.70 -3.67
C TYR A 12 5.92 7.40 -3.56
N GLU A 13 5.08 8.32 -4.01
CA GLU A 13 3.62 8.27 -3.85
C GLU A 13 2.91 7.43 -4.93
N PHE A 14 3.63 7.03 -5.98
CA PHE A 14 3.04 6.30 -7.10
C PHE A 14 3.58 4.87 -7.19
N ASP A 15 2.68 3.91 -7.35
CA ASP A 15 3.03 2.53 -7.69
C ASP A 15 3.18 2.34 -9.20
N LEU A 16 2.46 3.14 -10.01
CA LEU A 16 2.44 3.09 -11.47
C LEU A 16 2.38 4.50 -12.05
N ILE A 17 3.23 4.77 -13.03
CA ILE A 17 3.27 6.02 -13.80
C ILE A 17 3.03 5.71 -15.28
N PHE A 18 2.04 6.38 -15.87
CA PHE A 18 1.90 6.47 -17.33
C PHE A 18 2.66 7.69 -17.82
N MET A 19 3.67 7.48 -18.68
CA MET A 19 4.58 8.53 -19.12
C MET A 19 4.51 8.70 -20.63
N ASP A 20 4.15 9.90 -21.11
CA ASP A 20 4.35 10.23 -22.51
C ASP A 20 5.83 10.59 -22.74
N ILE A 21 6.39 10.11 -23.81
CA ILE A 21 7.79 10.45 -24.21
C ILE A 21 7.82 11.88 -24.76
N ASN A 22 6.77 12.28 -25.48
CA ASN A 22 6.72 13.59 -26.16
C ASN A 22 6.02 14.63 -25.26
N LEU A 23 6.70 15.05 -24.19
CA LEU A 23 6.19 16.04 -23.24
C LEU A 23 6.63 17.47 -23.62
N PRO A 24 5.79 18.48 -23.41
CA PRO A 24 6.21 19.87 -23.50
C PRO A 24 7.36 20.18 -22.53
N LYS A 25 8.44 20.78 -23.00
CA LYS A 25 9.61 21.23 -22.22
C LYS A 25 10.57 20.14 -21.69
N THR A 26 10.24 18.85 -21.79
CA THR A 26 11.15 17.76 -21.39
C THR A 26 10.84 16.50 -22.19
N ASN A 27 11.78 15.57 -22.23
CA ASN A 27 11.56 14.26 -22.82
C ASN A 27 11.17 13.28 -21.70
N GLY A 28 10.07 12.52 -21.90
CA GLY A 28 9.60 11.54 -20.91
C GLY A 28 10.62 10.46 -20.60
N MET A 29 11.56 10.14 -21.51
CA MET A 29 12.68 9.24 -21.23
C MET A 29 13.61 9.83 -20.16
N VAL A 30 14.03 11.09 -20.33
CA VAL A 30 14.89 11.78 -19.36
C VAL A 30 14.20 11.92 -18.00
N ALA A 31 12.90 12.23 -18.01
CA ALA A 31 12.11 12.24 -16.78
C ALA A 31 12.08 10.87 -16.10
N SER A 32 11.90 9.80 -16.87
CA SER A 32 11.88 8.43 -16.35
C SER A 32 13.25 7.98 -15.82
N GLU A 33 14.35 8.37 -16.46
CA GLU A 33 15.71 8.15 -15.95
C GLU A 33 15.92 8.83 -14.58
N THR A 34 15.42 10.05 -14.44
CA THR A 34 15.51 10.81 -13.18
C THR A 34 14.67 10.15 -12.09
N ILE A 35 13.42 9.76 -12.41
CA ILE A 35 12.56 9.00 -11.50
C ILE A 35 13.26 7.70 -11.08
N ARG A 36 13.85 6.98 -12.01
CA ARG A 36 14.51 5.69 -11.74
C ARG A 36 15.69 5.81 -10.77
N LYS A 37 16.39 6.94 -10.75
CA LYS A 37 17.45 7.23 -9.77
C LYS A 37 16.90 7.46 -8.36
N ILE A 38 15.69 8.01 -8.25
CA ILE A 38 15.03 8.30 -6.98
C ILE A 38 14.23 7.07 -6.51
N ASP A 39 13.42 6.49 -7.40
CA ASP A 39 12.58 5.32 -7.16
C ASP A 39 12.85 4.20 -8.16
N PRO A 40 13.74 3.26 -7.82
CA PRO A 40 14.06 2.13 -8.69
C PRO A 40 12.89 1.18 -8.92
N LEU A 41 11.85 1.21 -8.06
CA LEU A 41 10.80 0.21 -8.01
C LEU A 41 9.46 0.66 -8.58
N VAL A 42 9.24 1.95 -8.83
CA VAL A 42 7.99 2.42 -9.44
C VAL A 42 7.81 1.79 -10.82
N MET A 43 6.60 1.34 -11.12
CA MET A 43 6.29 0.81 -12.45
C MET A 43 6.06 1.94 -13.44
N ILE A 44 6.73 1.90 -14.60
CA ILE A 44 6.57 2.92 -15.65
C ILE A 44 6.05 2.24 -16.91
N ILE A 45 4.94 2.74 -17.45
CA ILE A 45 4.39 2.37 -18.75
C ILE A 45 4.44 3.61 -19.65
N PHE A 46 5.15 3.52 -20.77
CA PHE A 46 5.16 4.59 -21.75
C PHE A 46 3.89 4.60 -22.59
N VAL A 47 3.35 5.80 -22.82
CA VAL A 47 2.16 6.03 -23.65
C VAL A 47 2.51 7.11 -24.67
N THR A 48 2.82 6.74 -25.91
CA THR A 48 3.33 7.69 -26.91
C THR A 48 3.01 7.29 -28.34
N SER A 49 3.12 8.23 -29.28
CA SER A 49 3.06 7.96 -30.72
C SER A 49 4.41 7.51 -31.34
N LEU A 50 5.48 7.52 -30.56
CA LEU A 50 6.85 7.28 -31.04
C LEU A 50 7.28 5.81 -30.86
N ALA A 51 6.86 4.92 -31.75
CA ALA A 51 7.17 3.47 -31.69
C ALA A 51 8.65 3.14 -31.60
N GLN A 52 9.50 3.97 -32.19
CA GLN A 52 10.97 3.79 -32.18
C GLN A 52 11.60 3.83 -30.78
N TYR A 53 10.92 4.41 -29.81
CA TYR A 53 11.38 4.47 -28.43
C TYR A 53 11.05 3.22 -27.59
N ALA A 54 10.30 2.26 -28.15
CA ALA A 54 9.99 1.02 -27.44
C ALA A 54 11.26 0.26 -27.04
N ILE A 55 12.30 0.25 -27.90
CA ILE A 55 13.59 -0.37 -27.59
C ILE A 55 14.33 0.39 -26.49
N LYS A 56 14.30 1.72 -26.50
CA LYS A 56 14.95 2.54 -25.47
C LYS A 56 14.26 2.45 -24.10
N GLY A 57 13.01 2.01 -24.05
CA GLY A 57 12.32 1.75 -22.79
C GLY A 57 13.05 0.73 -21.89
N TYR A 58 13.83 -0.17 -22.45
CA TYR A 58 14.66 -1.09 -21.66
C TYR A 58 15.74 -0.38 -20.85
N GLU A 59 16.28 0.74 -21.29
CA GLU A 59 17.32 1.51 -20.59
C GLU A 59 16.84 2.04 -19.25
N VAL A 60 15.54 2.33 -19.14
CA VAL A 60 14.88 2.83 -17.91
C VAL A 60 14.06 1.76 -17.19
N ASN A 61 14.22 0.48 -17.57
CA ASN A 61 13.43 -0.62 -17.03
C ASN A 61 11.94 -0.34 -17.05
N ALA A 62 11.42 0.15 -18.19
CA ALA A 62 9.97 0.36 -18.35
C ALA A 62 9.26 -1.01 -18.33
N PHE A 63 8.14 -1.06 -17.66
CA PHE A 63 7.33 -2.28 -17.55
C PHE A 63 6.68 -2.64 -18.90
N ASP A 64 6.16 -1.65 -19.59
CA ASP A 64 5.49 -1.87 -20.87
C ASP A 64 5.34 -0.55 -21.66
N PHE A 65 4.72 -0.66 -22.84
CA PHE A 65 4.59 0.41 -23.80
C PHE A 65 3.20 0.37 -24.46
N ILE A 66 2.54 1.53 -24.60
CA ILE A 66 1.25 1.69 -25.26
C ILE A 66 1.40 2.72 -26.39
N LEU A 67 1.09 2.32 -27.62
CA LEU A 67 1.07 3.23 -28.74
C LEU A 67 -0.22 4.05 -28.81
N LYS A 68 -0.11 5.35 -29.09
CA LYS A 68 -1.25 6.20 -29.45
C LYS A 68 -1.66 5.93 -30.90
N PRO A 69 -2.97 5.87 -31.22
CA PRO A 69 -4.12 6.10 -30.35
C PRO A 69 -4.33 4.95 -29.37
N ILE A 70 -4.63 5.30 -28.08
CA ILE A 70 -4.86 4.31 -27.04
C ILE A 70 -6.19 3.61 -27.31
N THR A 71 -6.17 2.30 -27.52
CA THR A 71 -7.39 1.50 -27.57
C THR A 71 -7.72 0.94 -26.19
N TYR A 72 -9.00 0.77 -25.87
CA TYR A 72 -9.45 0.15 -24.62
C TYR A 72 -8.78 -1.21 -24.42
N TYR A 73 -8.73 -2.03 -25.47
CA TYR A 73 -8.12 -3.36 -25.40
C TYR A 73 -6.63 -3.30 -25.04
N SER A 74 -5.84 -2.45 -25.70
CA SER A 74 -4.40 -2.33 -25.42
C SER A 74 -4.14 -1.84 -23.99
N PHE A 75 -4.94 -0.88 -23.52
CA PHE A 75 -4.82 -0.35 -22.16
C PHE A 75 -5.14 -1.42 -21.10
N VAL A 76 -6.29 -2.10 -21.25
CA VAL A 76 -6.70 -3.16 -20.31
C VAL A 76 -5.69 -4.28 -20.27
N LEU A 77 -5.17 -4.71 -21.42
CA LEU A 77 -4.16 -5.77 -21.48
C LEU A 77 -2.92 -5.44 -20.65
N LYS A 78 -2.41 -4.19 -20.77
CA LYS A 78 -1.23 -3.76 -19.99
C LYS A 78 -1.53 -3.65 -18.51
N LEU A 79 -2.68 -3.10 -18.13
CA LEU A 79 -3.12 -3.05 -16.74
C LEU A 79 -3.30 -4.44 -16.12
N THR A 80 -3.92 -5.37 -16.84
CA THR A 80 -4.12 -6.73 -16.34
C THR A 80 -2.80 -7.43 -16.04
N ARG A 81 -1.72 -7.10 -16.74
CA ARG A 81 -0.36 -7.60 -16.47
C ARG A 81 0.32 -6.85 -15.31
N ALA A 82 0.08 -5.54 -15.19
CA ALA A 82 0.69 -4.70 -14.17
C ALA A 82 0.10 -4.93 -12.76
N LEU A 83 -1.22 -4.99 -12.65
CA LEU A 83 -1.94 -5.05 -11.37
C LEU A 83 -1.53 -6.22 -10.45
N PRO A 84 -1.34 -7.46 -10.91
CA PRO A 84 -0.88 -8.55 -10.05
C PRO A 84 0.51 -8.29 -9.47
N ILE A 85 1.41 -7.70 -10.26
CA ILE A 85 2.78 -7.38 -9.83
C ILE A 85 2.78 -6.27 -8.78
N LEU A 86 1.96 -5.22 -9.01
CA LEU A 86 1.78 -4.14 -8.05
C LEU A 86 1.17 -4.65 -6.73
N LYS A 87 0.19 -5.56 -6.80
CA LYS A 87 -0.37 -6.22 -5.63
C LYS A 87 0.67 -7.05 -4.87
N GLN A 88 1.56 -7.76 -5.57
CA GLN A 88 2.64 -8.52 -4.93
C GLN A 88 3.68 -7.60 -4.26
N LYS A 89 4.04 -6.48 -4.91
CA LYS A 89 4.98 -5.48 -4.35
C LYS A 89 4.48 -4.92 -3.01
N ASN A 90 3.18 -4.78 -2.86
CA ASN A 90 2.54 -4.28 -1.64
C ASN A 90 2.29 -5.35 -0.57
N ASN A 91 2.64 -6.61 -0.83
CA ASN A 91 2.49 -7.69 0.14
C ASN A 91 3.65 -7.71 1.15
N LYS A 92 3.72 -6.66 1.98
CA LYS A 92 4.57 -6.68 3.17
C LYS A 92 4.14 -7.85 4.08
N THR A 93 5.12 -8.55 4.63
CA THR A 93 4.87 -9.67 5.52
C THR A 93 5.54 -9.46 6.88
N ILE A 94 4.96 -10.04 7.91
CA ILE A 94 5.61 -10.23 9.22
C ILE A 94 5.89 -11.70 9.42
N VAL A 95 6.98 -11.96 10.11
CA VAL A 95 7.35 -13.32 10.54
C VAL A 95 6.98 -13.47 12.01
N ILE A 96 6.23 -14.52 12.33
CA ILE A 96 5.90 -14.91 13.71
C ILE A 96 6.46 -16.29 14.00
N SER A 97 6.82 -16.53 15.25
CA SER A 97 7.33 -17.80 15.72
C SER A 97 6.44 -18.34 16.84
N SER A 98 5.81 -19.48 16.63
CA SER A 98 4.97 -20.16 17.62
C SER A 98 5.27 -21.64 17.64
N ASN A 99 5.51 -22.19 18.83
CA ASN A 99 5.72 -23.63 19.04
C ASN A 99 6.70 -24.29 18.05
N SER A 100 7.91 -23.73 17.89
CA SER A 100 8.95 -24.20 16.96
C SER A 100 8.57 -24.09 15.46
N THR A 101 7.47 -23.43 15.14
CA THR A 101 7.04 -23.18 13.76
C THR A 101 7.22 -21.70 13.43
N ILE A 102 7.86 -21.42 12.31
CA ILE A 102 7.97 -20.07 11.73
C ILE A 102 6.87 -19.91 10.69
N LYS A 103 6.06 -18.87 10.84
CA LYS A 103 4.99 -18.53 9.89
C LYS A 103 5.16 -17.11 9.38
N THR A 104 4.83 -16.90 8.11
CA THR A 104 4.78 -15.58 7.49
C THR A 104 3.32 -15.15 7.32
N ILE A 105 2.98 -13.97 7.78
CA ILE A 105 1.65 -13.37 7.66
C ILE A 105 1.75 -12.13 6.78
N GLU A 106 0.92 -12.05 5.74
CA GLU A 106 0.78 -10.84 4.92
C GLU A 106 0.09 -9.75 5.75
N ILE A 107 0.75 -8.60 5.93
CA ILE A 107 0.24 -7.47 6.73
C ILE A 107 -1.14 -7.03 6.24
N SER A 108 -1.34 -6.99 4.92
CA SER A 108 -2.60 -6.62 4.29
C SER A 108 -3.79 -7.51 4.65
N THR A 109 -3.54 -8.72 5.16
CA THR A 109 -4.59 -9.67 5.58
C THR A 109 -4.96 -9.53 7.05
N ILE A 110 -4.14 -8.84 7.86
CA ILE A 110 -4.38 -8.68 9.29
C ILE A 110 -5.48 -7.64 9.49
N LYS A 111 -6.56 -8.05 10.14
CA LYS A 111 -7.70 -7.19 10.50
C LYS A 111 -7.42 -6.42 11.78
N TYR A 112 -7.01 -7.14 12.81
CA TYR A 112 -6.58 -6.58 14.08
C TYR A 112 -5.68 -7.57 14.84
N ILE A 113 -4.98 -7.06 15.83
CA ILE A 113 -4.08 -7.82 16.69
C ILE A 113 -4.49 -7.53 18.13
N GLU A 114 -4.67 -8.55 18.92
CA GLU A 114 -5.02 -8.38 20.35
C GLU A 114 -4.10 -9.16 21.27
N VAL A 115 -4.03 -8.70 22.51
CA VAL A 115 -3.42 -9.45 23.61
C VAL A 115 -4.51 -10.25 24.28
N PHE A 116 -4.34 -11.57 24.31
CA PHE A 116 -5.23 -12.48 25.03
C PHE A 116 -4.40 -13.57 25.71
N ASP A 117 -4.63 -13.77 27.00
CA ASP A 117 -3.92 -14.80 27.82
C ASP A 117 -2.38 -14.77 27.61
N HIS A 118 -1.78 -13.58 27.76
CA HIS A 118 -0.33 -13.35 27.60
C HIS A 118 0.23 -13.66 26.20
N LYS A 119 -0.63 -13.87 25.20
CA LYS A 119 -0.28 -14.09 23.80
C LYS A 119 -0.74 -12.94 22.92
N ILE A 120 -0.06 -12.76 21.81
CA ILE A 120 -0.52 -11.92 20.72
C ILE A 120 -1.31 -12.78 19.75
N ILE A 121 -2.55 -12.41 19.51
CA ILE A 121 -3.44 -13.05 18.54
C ILE A 121 -3.60 -12.16 17.32
N PHE A 122 -3.22 -12.66 16.16
CA PHE A 122 -3.44 -12.03 14.87
C PHE A 122 -4.75 -12.54 14.26
N HIS A 123 -5.72 -11.67 14.11
CA HIS A 123 -6.97 -11.96 13.40
C HIS A 123 -6.82 -11.53 11.96
N THR A 124 -6.85 -12.49 11.05
CA THR A 124 -6.63 -12.24 9.63
C THR A 124 -7.80 -12.74 8.76
N THR A 125 -7.82 -12.35 7.49
CA THR A 125 -8.78 -12.88 6.50
C THR A 125 -8.57 -14.37 6.22
N LYS A 126 -7.39 -14.93 6.57
CA LYS A 126 -7.02 -16.34 6.34
C LYS A 126 -7.11 -17.21 7.60
N GLY A 127 -7.50 -16.62 8.74
CA GLY A 127 -7.61 -17.31 10.03
C GLY A 127 -6.89 -16.59 11.16
N LYS A 128 -6.75 -17.27 12.30
CA LYS A 128 -6.08 -16.74 13.49
C LYS A 128 -4.68 -17.35 13.64
N TYR A 129 -3.74 -16.50 14.08
CA TYR A 129 -2.37 -16.93 14.39
C TYR A 129 -2.00 -16.37 15.75
N GLU A 130 -1.18 -17.09 16.50
CA GLU A 130 -0.71 -16.66 17.81
C GLU A 130 0.81 -16.60 17.88
N ASN A 131 1.33 -15.70 18.72
CA ASN A 131 2.74 -15.53 18.99
C ASN A 131 2.96 -15.08 20.45
N PHE A 132 4.11 -15.42 21.02
CA PHE A 132 4.56 -14.92 22.31
C PHE A 132 5.44 -13.68 22.07
N ASP A 133 4.85 -12.49 22.21
CA ASP A 133 5.56 -11.22 21.99
C ASP A 133 4.78 -10.07 22.67
N THR A 134 5.16 -8.83 22.43
CA THR A 134 4.46 -7.66 22.96
C THR A 134 3.70 -6.91 21.88
N LEU A 135 2.53 -6.35 22.23
CA LEU A 135 1.74 -5.55 21.29
C LEU A 135 2.48 -4.27 20.84
N ASN A 136 3.30 -3.70 21.74
CA ASN A 136 4.09 -2.51 21.42
C ASN A 136 5.06 -2.74 20.27
N LYS A 137 5.70 -3.91 20.21
CA LYS A 137 6.57 -4.28 19.09
C LYS A 137 5.82 -4.23 17.75
N TYR A 138 4.58 -4.75 17.70
CA TYR A 138 3.77 -4.74 16.49
C TYR A 138 3.21 -3.35 16.20
N ASN A 139 2.89 -2.55 17.21
CA ASN A 139 2.51 -1.16 17.04
C ASN A 139 3.64 -0.35 16.37
N ASP A 140 4.89 -0.54 16.81
CA ASP A 140 6.04 0.14 16.20
C ASP A 140 6.35 -0.36 14.80
N LEU A 141 6.26 -1.69 14.59
CA LEU A 141 6.52 -2.32 13.30
C LEU A 141 5.50 -1.90 12.22
N LEU A 142 4.22 -1.77 12.60
CA LEU A 142 3.08 -1.57 11.69
C LEU A 142 2.59 -0.12 11.63
N LYS A 143 3.27 0.82 12.29
CA LYS A 143 2.85 2.24 12.36
C LYS A 143 2.64 2.91 10.99
N ASN A 144 3.38 2.45 9.96
CA ASN A 144 3.31 2.97 8.60
C ASN A 144 2.38 2.14 7.69
N ASP A 145 1.70 1.14 8.23
CA ASP A 145 0.85 0.19 7.50
C ASP A 145 -0.63 0.31 7.89
N ASN A 146 -1.05 1.51 8.31
CA ASN A 146 -2.42 1.89 8.70
C ASN A 146 -2.94 1.14 9.94
N PHE A 147 -2.04 0.79 10.87
CA PHE A 147 -2.43 0.22 12.15
C PHE A 147 -2.40 1.26 13.26
N ILE A 148 -3.42 1.23 14.13
CA ILE A 148 -3.52 2.10 15.30
C ILE A 148 -4.12 1.36 16.49
N LEU A 149 -3.67 1.70 17.70
CA LEU A 149 -4.22 1.14 18.93
C LEU A 149 -5.61 1.74 19.22
N CYS A 150 -6.65 0.90 19.32
CA CYS A 150 -7.96 1.33 19.83
C CYS A 150 -8.02 1.29 21.37
N ASN A 151 -7.21 0.46 22.02
CA ASN A 151 -7.02 0.42 23.46
C ASN A 151 -5.63 -0.15 23.80
N ARG A 152 -5.34 -0.40 25.10
CA ARG A 152 -4.03 -0.90 25.56
C ARG A 152 -3.69 -2.31 25.10
N SER A 153 -4.68 -3.09 24.66
CA SER A 153 -4.54 -4.51 24.32
C SER A 153 -4.99 -4.85 22.91
N CYS A 154 -5.33 -3.85 22.09
CA CYS A 154 -5.79 -4.10 20.73
C CYS A 154 -5.27 -3.06 19.73
N LEU A 155 -4.68 -3.55 18.63
CA LEU A 155 -4.14 -2.79 17.49
C LEU A 155 -4.99 -3.11 16.25
N VAL A 156 -5.57 -2.10 15.63
CA VAL A 156 -6.55 -2.22 14.55
C VAL A 156 -5.97 -1.76 13.24
N ASN A 157 -6.21 -2.50 12.17
CA ASN A 157 -5.94 -2.08 10.80
C ASN A 157 -7.11 -1.24 10.28
N LEU A 158 -6.87 0.03 10.00
CA LEU A 158 -7.89 1.00 9.56
C LEU A 158 -8.61 0.57 8.27
N LYS A 159 -7.96 -0.24 7.44
CA LYS A 159 -8.54 -0.80 6.22
C LYS A 159 -9.82 -1.62 6.47
N TYR A 160 -9.92 -2.26 7.63
CA TYR A 160 -11.03 -3.17 7.96
C TYR A 160 -12.07 -2.55 8.89
N VAL A 161 -11.90 -1.27 9.27
CA VAL A 161 -12.87 -0.56 10.09
C VAL A 161 -14.11 -0.24 9.26
N THR A 162 -15.25 -0.77 9.68
CA THR A 162 -16.55 -0.58 9.01
C THR A 162 -17.37 0.51 9.68
N GLU A 163 -17.23 0.68 11.01
CA GLU A 163 -18.00 1.66 11.78
C GLU A 163 -17.21 2.08 13.03
N ILE A 164 -17.43 3.29 13.50
CA ILE A 164 -16.90 3.81 14.77
C ILE A 164 -18.04 4.52 15.50
N ASP A 165 -18.32 4.09 16.72
CA ASP A 165 -19.24 4.77 17.62
C ASP A 165 -18.50 5.47 18.78
N ASN A 166 -19.24 5.87 19.80
CA ASN A 166 -18.67 6.56 20.95
C ASN A 166 -17.78 5.67 21.83
N GLN A 167 -17.91 4.37 21.77
CA GLN A 167 -17.26 3.40 22.67
C GLN A 167 -16.54 2.28 21.94
N ASN A 168 -16.83 2.05 20.67
CA ASN A 168 -16.35 0.89 19.93
C ASN A 168 -15.87 1.24 18.52
N VAL A 169 -15.02 0.37 18.02
CA VAL A 169 -14.62 0.25 16.62
C VAL A 169 -15.14 -1.09 16.13
N TYR A 170 -15.77 -1.11 14.96
CA TYR A 170 -16.33 -2.31 14.35
C TYR A 170 -15.47 -2.78 13.19
N ILE A 171 -15.24 -4.08 13.14
CA ILE A 171 -14.55 -4.79 12.07
C ILE A 171 -15.39 -6.00 11.71
N ASP A 172 -16.03 -5.99 10.56
CA ASP A 172 -17.09 -6.93 10.23
C ASP A 172 -18.16 -6.96 11.36
N ASP A 173 -18.45 -8.15 11.92
CA ASP A 173 -19.41 -8.32 13.03
C ASP A 173 -18.75 -8.23 14.43
N ILE A 174 -17.50 -7.81 14.51
CA ILE A 174 -16.72 -7.77 15.76
C ILE A 174 -16.67 -6.34 16.28
N SER A 175 -17.07 -6.16 17.54
CA SER A 175 -16.97 -4.91 18.27
C SER A 175 -15.74 -4.89 19.19
N LEU A 176 -14.87 -3.92 19.01
CA LEU A 176 -13.65 -3.70 19.80
C LEU A 176 -13.77 -2.42 20.60
N VAL A 177 -13.53 -2.49 21.91
CA VAL A 177 -13.65 -1.31 22.78
C VAL A 177 -12.65 -0.22 22.40
N LEU A 178 -13.15 0.98 22.12
CA LEU A 178 -12.34 2.18 21.89
C LEU A 178 -12.16 2.94 23.22
N SER A 179 -10.96 2.93 23.75
CA SER A 179 -10.68 3.57 25.02
C SER A 179 -10.73 5.10 24.91
N ARG A 180 -11.27 5.77 25.94
CA ARG A 180 -11.40 7.24 25.97
C ARG A 180 -10.10 7.99 25.63
N PRO A 181 -8.92 7.62 26.19
CA PRO A 181 -7.69 8.32 25.89
C PRO A 181 -7.24 8.21 24.44
N ARG A 182 -7.66 7.16 23.72
CA ARG A 182 -7.23 6.92 22.33
C ARG A 182 -8.24 7.36 21.28
N LYS A 183 -9.43 7.76 21.69
CA LYS A 183 -10.53 8.06 20.78
C LYS A 183 -10.19 9.15 19.77
N ASN A 184 -9.65 10.27 20.23
CA ASN A 184 -9.36 11.40 19.34
C ASN A 184 -8.26 11.04 18.32
N ASP A 185 -7.20 10.38 18.77
CA ASP A 185 -6.10 9.94 17.90
C ASP A 185 -6.58 8.91 16.89
N PHE A 186 -7.44 7.98 17.31
CA PHE A 186 -8.01 6.96 16.44
C PHE A 186 -8.88 7.58 15.33
N ILE A 187 -9.81 8.47 15.70
CA ILE A 187 -10.69 9.16 14.72
C ILE A 187 -9.86 10.03 13.77
N HIS A 188 -8.87 10.74 14.29
CA HIS A 188 -7.98 11.56 13.46
C HIS A 188 -7.25 10.69 12.42
N SER A 189 -6.60 9.61 12.84
CA SER A 189 -5.89 8.68 11.95
C SER A 189 -6.82 8.00 10.94
N PHE A 190 -8.06 7.69 11.34
CA PHE A 190 -9.04 7.12 10.42
C PHE A 190 -9.45 8.11 9.34
N ASN A 191 -9.69 9.38 9.70
CA ASN A 191 -10.01 10.43 8.75
C ASN A 191 -8.83 10.69 7.78
N GLU A 192 -7.59 10.69 8.27
CA GLU A 192 -6.41 10.79 7.41
C GLU A 192 -6.29 9.60 6.45
N TYR A 193 -6.57 8.39 6.92
CA TYR A 193 -6.58 7.18 6.09
C TYR A 193 -7.60 7.31 4.95
N LEU A 194 -8.83 7.76 5.24
CA LEU A 194 -9.87 7.99 4.22
C LEU A 194 -9.47 9.09 3.23
N ALA A 195 -8.89 10.18 3.70
CA ALA A 195 -8.43 11.29 2.86
C ALA A 195 -7.30 10.90 1.89
N LYS A 196 -6.48 9.89 2.25
CA LYS A 196 -5.40 9.33 1.42
C LYS A 196 -5.89 8.26 0.43
N GLY A 197 -7.21 8.08 0.28
CA GLY A 197 -7.81 7.11 -0.64
C GLY A 197 -8.02 5.72 -0.03
N GLY A 198 -8.13 5.65 1.29
CA GLY A 198 -8.64 4.46 1.95
C GLY A 198 -10.07 4.19 1.46
N ILE A 199 -10.29 3.03 0.83
CA ILE A 199 -11.59 2.63 0.30
C ILE A 199 -12.29 1.83 1.41
N LEU A 200 -13.51 2.27 1.76
CA LEU A 200 -14.48 1.49 2.51
C LEU A 200 -15.04 0.37 1.64
#